data_56b3c19f68e3c41326d9795e3d8f58e7
#
_entry.id   56b3c19f68e3c41326d9795e3d8f58e7
#
_cell.length_a   1.000
_cell.length_b   1.000
_cell.length_c   1.000
_cell.angle_alpha   90.00
_cell.angle_beta   90.00
_cell.angle_gamma   90.00
#
_symmetry.space_group_name_H-M   'P 1'
#
loop_
_entity.id
_entity.type
_entity.pdbx_description
1 polymer ?
#
loop_
_entity_poly.entity_id
_entity_poly.type
_entity_poly.pdbx_seq_one_letter_code
_entity_poly.pdbx_strand_id
1 'polypeptide(L)'
;MNVTRHESEPTSDGSFFARELEEPSRKGREQNEALDAGALPAWQKDWGAIDWGLIFNEVRRLQVRIAKAVREKRWGKVSFLQRILTRSLPAKLWAVRRVVTNQGKRTPGVDKVTWKTPRQKMQASRSLRRRGYRPLPLRRIYIPKRNGKRRPLGIPTMKDRAMQALYLLALLPVAETRADPNSYGFRPRRSTADALGQCYCALAKEDSPQWILEGDIESCFDRISHRWLLDNVHMDRDILRRWLKAGYLEGTVLHPTEEGTPQGGIISPVLANLALDGLETVALQTDSRRQGNLRPKINVVRYADDFIITGRSREQLEEKVLPAVTAFLGERGLNLSKEKTKITHIEAGFDFLGANVRKYGRKLLIRPSKDNVLSLLREVRGLIRTQKAATALDLIKQLNRRLRGWANSQRHLVSSRAFWYVDKRIFEALWQWAKRRHPKKGKGWVRGKYFRIEPFQAWAFTAPLRKRDGTWGSLDLFRVSSVPIRRHVKIRAEATEFDPAYWEYFRQRWLKKKQGRLHLRARRKKLTAMERVNPDNPTAGSRNRPKERLEPYAGKLARTVLRGAGGP
;
A
#
# COMPACT_ATOMS: atom_id res chain seq x y z
N MET A 1 -23.29 -10.22 -11.27
CA MET A 1 -22.11 -10.61 -10.46
C MET A 1 -21.17 -9.40 -10.36
N ASN A 2 -21.39 -8.57 -9.34
CA ASN A 2 -20.64 -7.33 -9.15
C ASN A 2 -19.43 -7.59 -8.26
N VAL A 3 -18.25 -7.72 -8.87
CA VAL A 3 -16.97 -7.74 -8.16
C VAL A 3 -16.49 -6.29 -8.05
N THR A 4 -16.98 -5.57 -7.05
CA THR A 4 -16.36 -4.32 -6.58
C THR A 4 -15.05 -4.69 -5.88
N ARG A 5 -13.93 -4.67 -6.62
CA ARG A 5 -12.59 -4.75 -6.06
C ARG A 5 -12.21 -3.39 -5.49
N HIS A 6 -12.07 -3.33 -4.17
CA HIS A 6 -11.22 -2.33 -3.53
C HIS A 6 -9.81 -2.41 -4.14
N GLU A 7 -9.28 -1.28 -4.57
CA GLU A 7 -7.84 -1.07 -4.59
C GLU A 7 -7.38 -1.02 -3.12
N SER A 8 -7.26 -2.19 -2.48
CA SER A 8 -6.29 -2.33 -1.41
C SER A 8 -4.95 -2.18 -2.11
N GLU A 9 -4.14 -1.19 -1.69
CA GLU A 9 -2.70 -1.17 -1.96
C GLU A 9 -2.20 -2.61 -2.01
N PRO A 10 -1.31 -2.99 -2.94
CA PRO A 10 -0.64 -4.24 -2.82
C PRO A 10 0.00 -4.19 -1.43
N THR A 11 -0.60 -4.86 -0.48
CA THR A 11 0.03 -5.12 0.80
C THR A 11 1.33 -5.77 0.43
N SER A 12 2.41 -4.96 0.42
CA SER A 12 3.74 -5.51 0.45
C SER A 12 3.70 -6.41 1.67
N ASP A 13 3.67 -7.71 1.41
CA ASP A 13 3.39 -8.72 2.42
C ASP A 13 4.55 -8.76 3.41
N GLY A 14 4.65 -7.69 4.22
CA GLY A 14 5.62 -7.57 5.30
C GLY A 14 5.42 -8.64 6.38
N SER A 15 4.29 -9.36 6.35
CA SER A 15 4.04 -10.47 7.27
C SER A 15 4.82 -11.73 6.87
N PHE A 16 5.10 -11.90 5.59
CA PHE A 16 5.84 -13.04 5.07
C PHE A 16 7.34 -12.95 5.39
N PHE A 17 7.95 -11.77 5.16
CA PHE A 17 9.35 -11.50 5.50
C PHE A 17 9.63 -11.45 7.01
N ALA A 18 8.63 -11.17 7.82
CA ALA A 18 8.79 -11.02 9.26
C ALA A 18 8.87 -12.36 10.02
N ARG A 19 8.34 -13.45 9.44
CA ARG A 19 8.46 -14.80 10.00
C ARG A 19 9.84 -15.43 9.74
N GLU A 20 10.56 -14.96 8.71
CA GLU A 20 11.82 -15.55 8.25
C GLU A 20 13.07 -14.85 8.81
N LEU A 21 12.90 -13.83 9.67
CA LEU A 21 13.99 -13.23 10.47
C LEU A 21 14.18 -13.94 11.83
N GLU A 22 13.43 -14.99 12.12
CA GLU A 22 13.76 -15.93 13.20
C GLU A 22 14.99 -16.73 12.76
N GLU A 23 15.96 -16.91 13.66
CA GLU A 23 17.23 -17.61 13.41
C GLU A 23 17.00 -18.94 12.68
N PRO A 24 17.86 -19.30 11.71
CA PRO A 24 17.79 -20.62 11.09
C PRO A 24 17.90 -21.66 12.20
N SER A 25 16.88 -22.52 12.31
CA SER A 25 16.89 -23.62 13.27
C SER A 25 18.18 -24.41 13.11
N ARG A 26 18.77 -24.89 14.23
CA ARG A 26 20.00 -25.72 14.26
C ARG A 26 19.98 -26.89 13.26
N LYS A 27 18.80 -27.38 12.88
CA LYS A 27 18.59 -28.37 11.81
C LYS A 27 19.12 -27.97 10.42
N GLY A 28 19.33 -26.69 10.13
CA GLY A 28 19.87 -26.24 8.85
C GLY A 28 21.40 -26.40 8.71
N ARG A 29 22.13 -26.62 9.81
CA ARG A 29 23.60 -26.87 9.76
C ARG A 29 23.93 -28.32 9.47
N GLU A 30 23.19 -29.27 10.04
CA GLU A 30 23.42 -30.71 9.84
C GLU A 30 23.06 -31.19 8.42
N GLN A 31 22.18 -30.48 7.71
CA GLN A 31 21.80 -30.82 6.32
C GLN A 31 22.79 -30.32 5.25
N ASN A 32 23.73 -29.41 5.59
CA ASN A 32 24.75 -28.97 4.65
C ASN A 32 25.89 -30.00 4.48
N GLU A 33 26.08 -30.90 5.42
CA GLU A 33 27.11 -31.98 5.33
C GLU A 33 26.65 -33.16 4.48
N ALA A 34 25.33 -33.28 4.17
CA ALA A 34 24.78 -34.36 3.37
C ALA A 34 24.74 -34.08 1.84
N LEU A 35 25.34 -32.97 1.38
CA LEU A 35 25.33 -32.57 -0.04
C LEU A 35 26.40 -33.20 -0.91
N ASP A 36 27.20 -34.11 -0.38
CA ASP A 36 28.31 -34.74 -1.09
C ASP A 36 28.01 -36.10 -1.76
N ALA A 37 26.78 -36.55 -1.69
CA ALA A 37 26.33 -37.74 -2.42
C ALA A 37 25.31 -37.34 -3.49
N GLY A 38 25.66 -37.43 -4.76
CA GLY A 38 24.96 -37.09 -6.01
C GLY A 38 23.46 -37.30 -6.17
N ALA A 39 22.71 -37.49 -5.10
CA ALA A 39 21.26 -37.58 -5.10
C ALA A 39 20.63 -36.19 -4.96
N LEU A 40 19.82 -35.79 -5.94
CA LEU A 40 19.04 -34.55 -5.90
C LEU A 40 18.19 -34.50 -4.60
N PRO A 41 18.31 -33.42 -3.79
CA PRO A 41 17.52 -33.27 -2.56
C PRO A 41 16.02 -33.49 -2.82
N ALA A 42 15.33 -34.13 -1.88
CA ALA A 42 13.89 -34.46 -2.01
C ALA A 42 13.02 -33.25 -2.39
N TRP A 43 13.36 -32.04 -1.94
CA TRP A 43 12.65 -30.81 -2.30
C TRP A 43 12.76 -30.43 -3.78
N GLN A 44 13.71 -30.98 -4.54
CA GLN A 44 13.78 -30.75 -5.99
C GLN A 44 12.72 -31.55 -6.76
N LYS A 45 12.13 -32.57 -6.13
CA LYS A 45 11.14 -33.47 -6.74
C LYS A 45 9.71 -33.04 -6.46
N ASP A 46 9.42 -32.50 -5.26
CA ASP A 46 8.06 -32.12 -4.85
C ASP A 46 7.96 -30.68 -4.33
N TRP A 47 6.93 -29.96 -4.81
CA TRP A 47 6.62 -28.59 -4.37
C TRP A 47 6.26 -28.47 -2.89
N GLY A 48 5.67 -29.55 -2.31
CA GLY A 48 5.28 -29.60 -0.90
C GLY A 48 6.46 -29.73 0.05
N ALA A 49 7.54 -30.39 -0.40
CA ALA A 49 8.74 -30.64 0.38
C ALA A 49 9.76 -29.50 0.35
N ILE A 50 9.50 -28.40 -0.37
CA ILE A 50 10.45 -27.30 -0.50
C ILE A 50 10.62 -26.57 0.83
N ASP A 51 11.86 -26.48 1.33
CA ASP A 51 12.23 -25.54 2.38
C ASP A 51 12.37 -24.12 1.80
N TRP A 52 11.33 -23.35 2.03
CA TRP A 52 11.27 -21.97 1.52
C TRP A 52 12.20 -21.01 2.24
N GLY A 53 12.66 -21.33 3.46
CA GLY A 53 13.65 -20.57 4.19
C GLY A 53 15.03 -20.66 3.52
N LEU A 54 15.46 -21.87 3.16
CA LEU A 54 16.70 -22.08 2.40
C LEU A 54 16.65 -21.38 1.05
N ILE A 55 15.57 -21.56 0.28
CA ILE A 55 15.36 -20.89 -1.01
C ILE A 55 15.46 -19.37 -0.88
N PHE A 56 14.82 -18.80 0.14
CA PHE A 56 14.88 -17.37 0.40
C PHE A 56 16.31 -16.90 0.70
N ASN A 57 17.03 -17.62 1.57
CA ASN A 57 18.38 -17.24 1.99
C ASN A 57 19.36 -17.27 0.82
N GLU A 58 19.27 -18.26 -0.08
CA GLU A 58 20.10 -18.32 -1.27
C GLU A 58 19.84 -17.15 -2.23
N VAL A 59 18.57 -16.86 -2.52
CA VAL A 59 18.21 -15.70 -3.34
C VAL A 59 18.71 -14.41 -2.70
N ARG A 60 18.52 -14.27 -1.38
CA ARG A 60 18.93 -13.11 -0.62
C ARG A 60 20.43 -12.87 -0.66
N ARG A 61 21.23 -13.93 -0.52
CA ARG A 61 22.68 -13.86 -0.60
C ARG A 61 23.17 -13.24 -1.91
N LEU A 62 22.56 -13.64 -3.03
CA LEU A 62 22.88 -13.06 -4.34
C LEU A 62 22.39 -11.60 -4.46
N GLN A 63 21.23 -11.28 -3.94
CA GLN A 63 20.69 -9.92 -3.95
C GLN A 63 21.57 -8.93 -3.18
N VAL A 64 22.07 -9.32 -2.01
CA VAL A 64 23.02 -8.51 -1.21
C VAL A 64 24.33 -8.28 -1.98
N ARG A 65 24.85 -9.31 -2.65
CA ARG A 65 26.05 -9.19 -3.48
C ARG A 65 25.83 -8.27 -4.68
N ILE A 66 24.65 -8.30 -5.31
CA ILE A 66 24.27 -7.36 -6.37
C ILE A 66 24.27 -5.93 -5.82
N ALA A 67 23.57 -5.67 -4.70
CA ALA A 67 23.51 -4.35 -4.09
C ALA A 67 24.91 -3.80 -3.71
N LYS A 68 25.79 -4.66 -3.17
CA LYS A 68 27.19 -4.29 -2.89
C LYS A 68 27.93 -3.90 -4.16
N ALA A 69 27.83 -4.71 -5.23
CA ALA A 69 28.48 -4.43 -6.50
C ALA A 69 27.96 -3.12 -7.17
N VAL A 70 26.68 -2.78 -6.99
CA VAL A 70 26.10 -1.49 -7.44
C VAL A 70 26.70 -0.32 -6.69
N ARG A 71 26.83 -0.39 -5.35
CA ARG A 71 27.49 0.66 -4.55
C ARG A 71 28.95 0.88 -4.95
N GLU A 72 29.63 -0.21 -5.28
CA GLU A 72 31.01 -0.20 -5.77
C GLU A 72 31.13 0.18 -7.27
N LYS A 73 30.01 0.49 -7.95
CA LYS A 73 29.92 0.81 -9.39
C LYS A 73 30.53 -0.28 -10.30
N ARG A 74 30.59 -1.54 -9.84
CA ARG A 74 31.16 -2.70 -10.57
C ARG A 74 30.13 -3.35 -11.48
N TRP A 75 29.74 -2.67 -12.54
CA TRP A 75 28.62 -3.05 -13.41
C TRP A 75 28.77 -4.41 -14.10
N GLY A 76 29.98 -4.80 -14.50
CA GLY A 76 30.26 -6.14 -15.03
C GLY A 76 29.92 -7.25 -14.01
N LYS A 77 30.27 -7.03 -12.72
CA LYS A 77 29.92 -7.94 -11.63
C LYS A 77 28.41 -7.96 -11.36
N VAL A 78 27.73 -6.81 -11.46
CA VAL A 78 26.26 -6.74 -11.37
C VAL A 78 25.62 -7.62 -12.42
N SER A 79 25.98 -7.44 -13.71
CA SER A 79 25.46 -8.24 -14.83
C SER A 79 25.74 -9.74 -14.67
N PHE A 80 26.92 -10.11 -14.18
CA PHE A 80 27.28 -11.50 -13.88
C PHE A 80 26.39 -12.11 -12.81
N LEU A 81 26.24 -11.42 -11.66
CA LEU A 81 25.41 -11.88 -10.54
C LEU A 81 23.92 -11.96 -10.91
N GLN A 82 23.42 -11.02 -11.72
CA GLN A 82 22.05 -11.07 -12.25
C GLN A 82 21.83 -12.32 -13.12
N ARG A 83 22.82 -12.68 -13.95
CA ARG A 83 22.78 -13.92 -14.76
C ARG A 83 22.79 -15.17 -13.90
N ILE A 84 23.61 -15.24 -12.85
CA ILE A 84 23.62 -16.36 -11.91
C ILE A 84 22.25 -16.48 -11.25
N LEU A 85 21.71 -15.39 -10.70
CA LEU A 85 20.45 -15.40 -9.99
C LEU A 85 19.29 -15.84 -10.90
N THR A 86 19.16 -15.28 -12.08
CA THR A 86 18.06 -15.62 -13.01
C THR A 86 18.15 -17.04 -13.58
N ARG A 87 19.31 -17.68 -13.54
CA ARG A 87 19.49 -19.08 -13.94
C ARG A 87 19.29 -20.07 -12.79
N SER A 88 19.43 -19.63 -11.54
CA SER A 88 19.37 -20.50 -10.37
C SER A 88 17.96 -21.08 -10.16
N LEU A 89 17.90 -22.36 -9.75
CA LEU A 89 16.64 -23.02 -9.44
C LEU A 89 15.92 -22.38 -8.24
N PRO A 90 16.60 -21.99 -7.14
CA PRO A 90 15.99 -21.27 -6.03
C PRO A 90 15.24 -20.00 -6.46
N ALA A 91 15.83 -19.17 -7.30
CA ALA A 91 15.18 -17.96 -7.79
C ALA A 91 13.94 -18.25 -8.67
N LYS A 92 14.01 -19.30 -9.51
CA LYS A 92 12.85 -19.75 -10.32
C LYS A 92 11.70 -20.25 -9.46
N LEU A 93 12.00 -21.06 -8.44
CA LEU A 93 11.02 -21.55 -7.46
C LEU A 93 10.37 -20.35 -6.72
N TRP A 94 11.18 -19.41 -6.26
CA TRP A 94 10.69 -18.20 -5.57
C TRP A 94 9.81 -17.33 -6.47
N ALA A 95 10.18 -17.16 -7.73
CA ALA A 95 9.39 -16.43 -8.73
C ALA A 95 8.01 -17.08 -8.96
N VAL A 96 7.97 -18.40 -9.13
CA VAL A 96 6.69 -19.14 -9.27
C VAL A 96 5.86 -19.03 -7.99
N ARG A 97 6.46 -19.21 -6.80
CA ARG A 97 5.77 -19.02 -5.51
C ARG A 97 5.10 -17.66 -5.42
N ARG A 98 5.80 -16.59 -5.78
CA ARG A 98 5.26 -15.23 -5.78
C ARG A 98 4.00 -15.10 -6.62
N VAL A 99 3.97 -15.72 -7.80
CA VAL A 99 2.83 -15.65 -8.73
C VAL A 99 1.64 -16.48 -8.24
N VAL A 100 1.88 -17.68 -7.68
CA VAL A 100 0.80 -18.57 -7.24
C VAL A 100 0.25 -18.24 -5.85
N THR A 101 0.88 -17.32 -5.11
CA THR A 101 0.40 -16.89 -3.79
C THR A 101 -0.26 -15.52 -3.81
N ASN A 102 -0.11 -14.73 -4.87
CA ASN A 102 -0.70 -13.40 -4.96
C ASN A 102 -2.22 -13.44 -5.21
N GLN A 103 -2.88 -12.28 -5.11
CA GLN A 103 -4.34 -12.17 -5.34
C GLN A 103 -4.74 -12.53 -6.78
N GLY A 104 -3.88 -12.27 -7.77
CA GLY A 104 -4.09 -12.58 -9.18
C GLY A 104 -3.86 -14.06 -9.58
N LYS A 105 -3.58 -14.95 -8.63
CA LYS A 105 -3.26 -16.36 -8.89
C LYS A 105 -4.32 -17.15 -9.67
N ARG A 106 -5.57 -16.72 -9.64
CA ARG A 106 -6.70 -17.33 -10.35
C ARG A 106 -7.08 -16.62 -11.64
N THR A 107 -6.37 -15.54 -12.00
CA THR A 107 -6.68 -14.73 -13.18
C THR A 107 -5.72 -15.11 -14.30
N PRO A 108 -6.14 -15.83 -15.36
CA PRO A 108 -5.27 -16.22 -16.47
C PRO A 108 -4.99 -15.05 -17.42
N GLY A 109 -3.91 -15.17 -18.21
CA GLY A 109 -3.62 -14.32 -19.36
C GLY A 109 -4.46 -14.69 -20.59
N VAL A 110 -3.92 -14.41 -21.79
CA VAL A 110 -4.53 -14.78 -23.08
C VAL A 110 -4.55 -16.29 -23.31
N ASP A 111 -3.60 -17.01 -22.74
CA ASP A 111 -3.44 -18.47 -22.80
C ASP A 111 -4.45 -19.24 -21.92
N LYS A 112 -5.25 -18.56 -21.12
CA LYS A 112 -6.21 -19.13 -20.17
C LYS A 112 -5.59 -20.10 -19.15
N VAL A 113 -4.26 -20.18 -19.03
CA VAL A 113 -3.53 -21.09 -18.14
C VAL A 113 -3.42 -20.56 -16.71
N THR A 114 -3.61 -21.44 -15.73
CA THR A 114 -3.31 -21.18 -14.30
C THR A 114 -2.63 -22.39 -13.67
N TRP A 115 -1.76 -22.15 -12.67
CA TRP A 115 -1.01 -23.23 -12.00
C TRP A 115 -1.65 -23.57 -10.65
N LYS A 116 -2.38 -24.68 -10.60
CA LYS A 116 -3.13 -25.09 -9.40
C LYS A 116 -2.39 -26.18 -8.62
N THR A 117 -1.88 -27.22 -9.32
CA THR A 117 -1.29 -28.41 -8.70
C THR A 117 0.21 -28.24 -8.38
N PRO A 118 0.76 -28.98 -7.40
CA PRO A 118 2.20 -29.02 -7.11
C PRO A 118 3.04 -29.35 -8.34
N ARG A 119 2.63 -30.35 -9.13
CA ARG A 119 3.31 -30.76 -10.37
C ARG A 119 3.40 -29.63 -11.39
N GLN A 120 2.29 -28.90 -11.64
CA GLN A 120 2.28 -27.74 -12.55
C GLN A 120 3.23 -26.64 -12.08
N LYS A 121 3.30 -26.34 -10.78
CA LYS A 121 4.19 -25.31 -10.21
C LYS A 121 5.65 -25.71 -10.35
N MET A 122 6.00 -26.97 -10.12
CA MET A 122 7.34 -27.49 -10.28
C MET A 122 7.76 -27.46 -11.77
N GLN A 123 6.91 -27.91 -12.67
CA GLN A 123 7.16 -27.85 -14.12
C GLN A 123 7.32 -26.39 -14.60
N ALA A 124 6.49 -25.48 -14.10
CA ALA A 124 6.59 -24.07 -14.38
C ALA A 124 7.96 -23.51 -14.00
N SER A 125 8.48 -23.83 -12.80
CA SER A 125 9.80 -23.36 -12.36
C SER A 125 10.93 -23.85 -13.27
N ARG A 126 10.89 -25.08 -13.73
CA ARG A 126 11.86 -25.65 -14.66
C ARG A 126 11.78 -25.02 -16.06
N SER A 127 10.57 -24.57 -16.47
CA SER A 127 10.32 -23.95 -17.77
C SER A 127 10.81 -22.51 -17.89
N LEU A 128 11.17 -21.84 -16.78
CA LEU A 128 11.66 -20.46 -16.78
C LEU A 128 13.10 -20.42 -17.32
N ARG A 129 13.23 -20.21 -18.63
CA ARG A 129 14.52 -20.14 -19.33
C ARG A 129 14.54 -18.93 -20.26
N ARG A 130 15.70 -18.25 -20.37
CA ARG A 130 15.91 -17.11 -21.28
C ARG A 130 15.86 -17.53 -22.74
N ARG A 131 16.55 -18.63 -23.08
CA ARG A 131 16.62 -19.16 -24.45
C ARG A 131 15.25 -19.64 -24.89
N GLY A 132 14.78 -19.22 -26.07
CA GLY A 132 13.48 -19.58 -26.60
C GLY A 132 12.28 -18.91 -25.92
N TYR A 133 12.48 -18.04 -24.91
CA TYR A 133 11.37 -17.32 -24.30
C TYR A 133 10.86 -16.20 -25.19
N ARG A 134 9.56 -16.23 -25.47
CA ARG A 134 8.79 -15.17 -26.14
C ARG A 134 7.56 -14.87 -25.27
N PRO A 135 7.39 -13.62 -24.81
CA PRO A 135 6.17 -13.24 -24.07
C PRO A 135 4.96 -13.27 -25.01
N LEU A 136 3.81 -13.62 -24.48
CA LEU A 136 2.55 -13.48 -25.18
C LEU A 136 1.97 -12.08 -24.97
N PRO A 137 1.07 -11.61 -25.87
CA PRO A 137 0.38 -10.36 -25.68
C PRO A 137 -0.39 -10.32 -24.36
N LEU A 138 -0.55 -9.13 -23.80
CA LEU A 138 -1.30 -8.94 -22.56
C LEU A 138 -2.81 -9.02 -22.82
N ARG A 139 -3.57 -9.65 -21.96
CA ARG A 139 -5.03 -9.60 -22.01
C ARG A 139 -5.52 -8.27 -21.45
N ARG A 140 -6.09 -7.41 -22.31
CA ARG A 140 -6.63 -6.11 -21.92
C ARG A 140 -7.97 -6.28 -21.20
N ILE A 141 -8.10 -5.61 -20.05
CA ILE A 141 -9.36 -5.43 -19.34
C ILE A 141 -9.45 -3.98 -18.85
N TYR A 142 -10.67 -3.51 -18.58
CA TYR A 142 -10.90 -2.15 -18.09
C TYR A 142 -11.48 -2.18 -16.67
N ILE A 143 -10.85 -1.43 -15.77
CA ILE A 143 -11.31 -1.27 -14.39
C ILE A 143 -11.90 0.14 -14.22
N PRO A 144 -13.12 0.29 -13.66
CA PRO A 144 -13.72 1.60 -13.45
C PRO A 144 -12.92 2.40 -12.41
N LYS A 145 -12.59 3.66 -12.72
CA LYS A 145 -12.04 4.63 -11.78
C LYS A 145 -13.16 5.31 -10.98
N ARG A 146 -12.81 5.93 -9.85
CA ARG A 146 -13.78 6.67 -9.00
C ARG A 146 -14.47 7.85 -9.71
N ASN A 147 -13.82 8.42 -10.72
CA ASN A 147 -14.33 9.53 -11.54
C ASN A 147 -15.13 9.08 -12.77
N GLY A 148 -15.54 7.81 -12.85
CA GLY A 148 -16.30 7.25 -13.97
C GLY A 148 -15.42 6.87 -15.19
N LYS A 149 -14.19 7.36 -15.31
CA LYS A 149 -13.26 6.93 -16.37
C LYS A 149 -12.83 5.48 -16.15
N ARG A 150 -12.40 4.79 -17.20
CA ARG A 150 -11.90 3.41 -17.13
C ARG A 150 -10.36 3.42 -17.14
N ARG A 151 -9.75 2.53 -16.33
CA ARG A 151 -8.30 2.29 -16.34
C ARG A 151 -8.03 1.02 -17.14
N PRO A 152 -7.23 1.06 -18.21
CA PRO A 152 -6.80 -0.13 -18.89
C PRO A 152 -5.84 -0.94 -18.00
N LEU A 153 -6.01 -2.25 -17.96
CA LEU A 153 -5.11 -3.17 -17.25
C LEU A 153 -4.70 -4.28 -18.21
N GLY A 154 -3.42 -4.49 -18.38
CA GLY A 154 -2.86 -5.59 -19.17
C GLY A 154 -2.51 -6.77 -18.27
N ILE A 155 -3.11 -7.92 -18.50
CA ILE A 155 -2.88 -9.14 -17.70
C ILE A 155 -1.93 -10.05 -18.46
N PRO A 156 -0.65 -10.22 -18.01
CA PRO A 156 0.29 -11.17 -18.61
C PRO A 156 -0.11 -12.62 -18.30
N THR A 157 0.39 -13.57 -19.08
CA THR A 157 0.26 -15.00 -18.78
C THR A 157 0.94 -15.37 -17.46
N MET A 158 0.62 -16.52 -16.90
CA MET A 158 1.29 -16.99 -15.67
C MET A 158 2.79 -17.14 -15.88
N LYS A 159 3.22 -17.62 -17.06
CA LYS A 159 4.64 -17.75 -17.41
C LYS A 159 5.33 -16.39 -17.51
N ASP A 160 4.70 -15.40 -18.12
CA ASP A 160 5.26 -14.07 -18.26
C ASP A 160 5.37 -13.37 -16.90
N ARG A 161 4.35 -13.51 -16.03
CA ARG A 161 4.42 -13.02 -14.64
C ARG A 161 5.58 -13.66 -13.86
N ALA A 162 5.81 -14.98 -14.03
CA ALA A 162 6.90 -15.66 -13.35
C ALA A 162 8.26 -15.24 -13.89
N MET A 163 8.39 -15.05 -15.22
CA MET A 163 9.60 -14.49 -15.82
C MET A 163 9.86 -13.06 -15.34
N GLN A 164 8.85 -12.20 -15.31
CA GLN A 164 8.98 -10.85 -14.74
C GLN A 164 9.36 -10.90 -13.25
N ALA A 165 8.75 -11.80 -12.46
CA ALA A 165 9.10 -11.97 -11.06
C ALA A 165 10.55 -12.44 -10.87
N LEU A 166 11.04 -13.34 -11.72
CA LEU A 166 12.41 -13.84 -11.71
C LEU A 166 13.43 -12.73 -11.97
N TYR A 167 13.22 -11.96 -13.04
CA TYR A 167 14.12 -10.85 -13.37
C TYR A 167 14.00 -9.68 -12.38
N LEU A 168 12.82 -9.49 -11.77
CA LEU A 168 12.65 -8.51 -10.71
C LEU A 168 13.50 -8.85 -9.48
N LEU A 169 13.70 -10.12 -9.12
CA LEU A 169 14.61 -10.50 -8.04
C LEU A 169 16.04 -9.98 -8.27
N ALA A 170 16.47 -9.94 -9.52
CA ALA A 170 17.80 -9.46 -9.90
C ALA A 170 17.87 -7.93 -10.10
N LEU A 171 16.78 -7.30 -10.54
CA LEU A 171 16.70 -5.85 -10.77
C LEU A 171 16.46 -5.05 -9.48
N LEU A 172 15.68 -5.59 -8.56
CA LEU A 172 15.26 -4.88 -7.35
C LEU A 172 16.42 -4.39 -6.47
N PRO A 173 17.51 -5.16 -6.22
CA PRO A 173 18.68 -4.65 -5.51
C PRO A 173 19.36 -3.47 -6.22
N VAL A 174 19.35 -3.43 -7.56
CA VAL A 174 19.89 -2.30 -8.34
C VAL A 174 19.01 -1.07 -8.15
N ALA A 175 17.71 -1.22 -8.32
CA ALA A 175 16.74 -0.15 -8.17
C ALA A 175 16.76 0.45 -6.76
N GLU A 176 16.74 -0.39 -5.70
CA GLU A 176 16.74 0.08 -4.32
C GLU A 176 18.03 0.76 -3.88
N THR A 177 19.17 0.39 -4.48
CA THR A 177 20.46 1.01 -4.17
C THR A 177 20.62 2.38 -4.82
N ARG A 178 19.93 2.63 -5.95
CA ARG A 178 19.99 3.89 -6.72
C ARG A 178 18.81 4.83 -6.46
N ALA A 179 17.76 4.33 -5.84
CA ALA A 179 16.52 5.04 -5.67
C ALA A 179 16.66 6.33 -4.88
N ASP A 180 15.94 7.36 -5.28
CA ASP A 180 15.82 8.62 -4.53
C ASP A 180 15.45 8.34 -3.07
N PRO A 181 16.13 8.99 -2.09
CA PRO A 181 15.90 8.76 -0.66
C PRO A 181 14.45 8.94 -0.22
N ASN A 182 13.76 9.94 -0.77
CA ASN A 182 12.39 10.30 -0.41
C ASN A 182 11.34 9.81 -1.43
N SER A 183 11.66 8.73 -2.15
CA SER A 183 10.72 7.95 -2.97
C SER A 183 10.17 6.76 -2.18
N TYR A 184 8.84 6.58 -2.15
CA TYR A 184 8.17 5.61 -1.26
C TYR A 184 7.26 4.61 -2.00
N GLY A 185 6.65 4.99 -3.13
CA GLY A 185 5.72 4.15 -3.87
C GLY A 185 6.38 2.91 -4.46
N PHE A 186 5.70 1.76 -4.39
CA PHE A 186 6.14 0.46 -4.94
C PHE A 186 7.49 -0.07 -4.43
N ARG A 187 8.09 0.55 -3.43
CA ARG A 187 9.38 0.14 -2.86
C ARG A 187 9.20 -0.77 -1.64
N PRO A 188 10.09 -1.77 -1.44
CA PRO A 188 10.04 -2.66 -0.28
C PRO A 188 10.10 -1.89 1.05
N ARG A 189 9.32 -2.36 2.02
CA ARG A 189 9.30 -1.83 3.40
C ARG A 189 8.83 -0.38 3.54
N ARG A 190 8.43 0.31 2.47
CA ARG A 190 7.91 1.66 2.47
C ARG A 190 6.38 1.66 2.32
N SER A 191 5.75 2.75 2.77
CA SER A 191 4.29 2.91 2.78
C SER A 191 3.89 4.38 2.61
N THR A 192 2.62 4.63 2.34
CA THR A 192 2.02 5.97 2.33
C THR A 192 2.26 6.71 3.65
N ALA A 193 2.26 5.99 4.78
CA ALA A 193 2.55 6.58 6.08
C ALA A 193 4.00 7.09 6.20
N ASP A 194 4.96 6.47 5.50
CA ASP A 194 6.35 6.96 5.46
C ASP A 194 6.44 8.25 4.62
N ALA A 195 5.76 8.31 3.47
CA ALA A 195 5.69 9.53 2.65
C ALA A 195 5.05 10.70 3.40
N LEU A 196 3.89 10.46 4.06
CA LEU A 196 3.24 11.48 4.90
C LEU A 196 4.10 11.87 6.12
N GLY A 197 4.85 10.92 6.67
CA GLY A 197 5.86 11.18 7.70
C GLY A 197 6.98 12.11 7.19
N GLN A 198 7.39 11.96 5.93
CA GLN A 198 8.36 12.87 5.30
C GLN A 198 7.76 14.26 5.05
N CYS A 199 6.50 14.36 4.62
CA CYS A 199 5.81 15.65 4.55
C CYS A 199 5.83 16.35 5.91
N TYR A 200 5.58 15.62 7.00
CA TYR A 200 5.67 16.17 8.35
C TYR A 200 7.09 16.66 8.68
N CYS A 201 8.12 15.88 8.37
CA CYS A 201 9.52 16.29 8.61
C CYS A 201 9.91 17.54 7.82
N ALA A 202 9.43 17.69 6.59
CA ALA A 202 9.74 18.83 5.72
C ALA A 202 8.99 20.11 6.10
N LEU A 203 7.74 20.00 6.61
CA LEU A 203 6.81 21.13 6.69
C LEU A 203 6.42 21.51 8.14
N ALA A 204 6.78 20.73 9.16
CA ALA A 204 6.28 20.95 10.52
C ALA A 204 6.96 22.12 11.26
N LYS A 205 8.20 22.45 10.92
CA LYS A 205 8.95 23.52 11.58
C LYS A 205 8.40 24.90 11.20
N GLU A 206 8.61 25.88 12.04
CA GLU A 206 8.16 27.25 11.82
C GLU A 206 8.82 27.86 10.58
N ASP A 207 10.12 27.66 10.44
CA ASP A 207 10.97 28.11 9.34
C ASP A 207 10.89 27.22 8.08
N SER A 208 9.95 26.25 8.04
CA SER A 208 9.78 25.34 6.90
C SER A 208 9.29 26.09 5.64
N PRO A 209 9.54 25.53 4.44
CA PRO A 209 9.01 26.10 3.21
C PRO A 209 7.48 26.16 3.24
N GLN A 210 6.93 27.21 2.62
CA GLN A 210 5.48 27.48 2.66
C GLN A 210 4.78 27.20 1.33
N TRP A 211 5.51 27.05 0.24
CA TRP A 211 4.96 26.80 -1.08
C TRP A 211 5.21 25.36 -1.50
N ILE A 212 4.23 24.73 -2.10
CA ILE A 212 4.23 23.34 -2.49
C ILE A 212 3.79 23.21 -3.95
N LEU A 213 4.64 22.62 -4.78
CA LEU A 213 4.30 22.14 -6.11
C LEU A 213 3.73 20.72 -5.94
N GLU A 214 2.45 20.54 -6.24
CA GLU A 214 1.78 19.26 -6.37
C GLU A 214 1.93 18.80 -7.83
N GLY A 215 2.67 17.71 -8.08
CA GLY A 215 2.91 17.18 -9.41
C GLY A 215 2.21 15.85 -9.64
N ASP A 216 1.48 15.73 -10.76
CA ASP A 216 0.86 14.50 -11.25
C ASP A 216 1.38 14.23 -12.67
N ILE A 217 1.87 13.03 -12.93
CA ILE A 217 2.40 12.64 -14.24
C ILE A 217 1.27 12.04 -15.08
N GLU A 218 1.05 12.60 -16.28
CA GLU A 218 0.00 12.12 -17.16
C GLU A 218 0.30 10.73 -17.69
N SER A 219 -0.59 9.76 -17.39
CA SER A 219 -0.50 8.40 -17.90
C SER A 219 0.90 7.76 -17.77
N CYS A 220 1.57 7.97 -16.65
CA CYS A 220 2.97 7.61 -16.42
C CYS A 220 3.35 6.23 -16.96
N PHE A 221 2.58 5.17 -16.62
CA PHE A 221 2.86 3.80 -17.06
C PHE A 221 2.71 3.59 -18.58
N ASP A 222 1.88 4.38 -19.24
CA ASP A 222 1.52 4.19 -20.63
C ASP A 222 2.43 4.99 -21.59
N ARG A 223 3.25 5.93 -21.07
CA ARG A 223 4.05 6.87 -21.87
C ARG A 223 5.56 6.79 -21.66
N ILE A 224 6.08 5.98 -20.73
CA ILE A 224 7.53 5.88 -20.53
C ILE A 224 8.21 5.43 -21.82
N SER A 225 9.21 6.19 -22.29
CA SER A 225 9.98 5.89 -23.50
C SER A 225 10.64 4.51 -23.43
N HIS A 226 10.35 3.63 -24.38
CA HIS A 226 11.01 2.34 -24.52
C HIS A 226 12.52 2.49 -24.73
N ARG A 227 12.93 3.49 -25.53
CA ARG A 227 14.33 3.80 -25.79
C ARG A 227 15.04 4.13 -24.50
N TRP A 228 14.47 5.05 -23.70
CA TRP A 228 15.05 5.43 -22.42
C TRP A 228 15.21 4.22 -21.48
N LEU A 229 14.17 3.38 -21.36
CA LEU A 229 14.22 2.17 -20.52
C LEU A 229 15.30 1.20 -20.98
N LEU A 230 15.45 0.97 -22.30
CA LEU A 230 16.45 0.06 -22.84
C LEU A 230 17.88 0.56 -22.65
N ASP A 231 18.09 1.86 -22.61
CA ASP A 231 19.41 2.47 -22.47
C ASP A 231 19.81 2.67 -20.99
N ASN A 232 18.85 2.87 -20.07
CA ASN A 232 19.11 3.24 -18.68
C ASN A 232 18.85 2.13 -17.64
N VAL A 233 18.06 1.10 -17.96
CA VAL A 233 17.74 0.03 -17.03
C VAL A 233 18.78 -1.09 -17.11
N HIS A 234 19.52 -1.30 -16.03
CA HIS A 234 20.59 -2.30 -15.98
C HIS A 234 20.05 -3.71 -15.75
N MET A 235 19.58 -4.34 -16.82
CA MET A 235 19.11 -5.73 -16.87
C MET A 235 19.33 -6.33 -18.28
N ASP A 236 18.94 -7.61 -18.46
CA ASP A 236 18.96 -8.25 -19.79
C ASP A 236 18.11 -7.46 -20.79
N ARG A 237 18.78 -6.76 -21.72
CA ARG A 237 18.17 -5.83 -22.68
C ARG A 237 17.20 -6.53 -23.64
N ASP A 238 17.48 -7.79 -24.03
CA ASP A 238 16.61 -8.54 -24.93
C ASP A 238 15.30 -8.95 -24.25
N ILE A 239 15.38 -9.36 -23.00
CA ILE A 239 14.20 -9.70 -22.19
C ILE A 239 13.34 -8.46 -21.98
N LEU A 240 13.95 -7.33 -21.61
CA LEU A 240 13.24 -6.07 -21.43
C LEU A 240 12.54 -5.65 -22.74
N ARG A 241 13.26 -5.65 -23.88
CA ARG A 241 12.73 -5.31 -25.20
C ARG A 241 11.51 -6.18 -25.57
N ARG A 242 11.60 -7.49 -25.31
CA ARG A 242 10.49 -8.42 -25.59
C ARG A 242 9.25 -8.10 -24.77
N TRP A 243 9.39 -7.74 -23.50
CA TRP A 243 8.24 -7.35 -22.67
C TRP A 243 7.62 -6.03 -23.09
N LEU A 244 8.44 -5.04 -23.43
CA LEU A 244 7.98 -3.73 -23.89
C LEU A 244 7.21 -3.83 -25.22
N LYS A 245 7.65 -4.73 -26.11
CA LYS A 245 7.05 -4.96 -27.42
C LYS A 245 6.03 -6.11 -27.47
N ALA A 246 5.60 -6.64 -26.32
CA ALA A 246 4.68 -7.79 -26.29
C ALA A 246 3.28 -7.48 -26.82
N GLY A 247 2.87 -6.22 -26.85
CA GLY A 247 1.54 -5.80 -27.26
C GLY A 247 0.43 -6.23 -26.28
N TYR A 248 -0.81 -5.92 -26.63
CA TYR A 248 -1.97 -6.38 -25.88
C TYR A 248 -3.11 -6.81 -26.80
N LEU A 249 -3.90 -7.74 -26.32
CA LEU A 249 -5.08 -8.25 -26.99
C LEU A 249 -6.33 -7.61 -26.37
N GLU A 250 -7.11 -6.92 -27.17
CA GLU A 250 -8.42 -6.38 -26.81
C GLU A 250 -9.50 -7.10 -27.62
N GLY A 251 -10.30 -7.92 -26.95
CA GLY A 251 -11.14 -8.89 -27.66
C GLY A 251 -10.26 -9.88 -28.43
N THR A 252 -10.32 -9.81 -29.75
CA THR A 252 -9.53 -10.62 -30.70
C THR A 252 -8.45 -9.82 -31.43
N VAL A 253 -8.41 -8.48 -31.26
CA VAL A 253 -7.51 -7.59 -31.97
C VAL A 253 -6.20 -7.42 -31.19
N LEU A 254 -5.07 -7.64 -31.88
CA LEU A 254 -3.73 -7.40 -31.34
C LEU A 254 -3.31 -5.95 -31.60
N HIS A 255 -2.95 -5.26 -30.53
CA HIS A 255 -2.42 -3.90 -30.57
C HIS A 255 -0.93 -3.91 -30.21
N PRO A 256 -0.05 -3.34 -31.02
CA PRO A 256 1.35 -3.16 -30.67
C PRO A 256 1.50 -2.13 -29.53
N THR A 257 2.65 -2.16 -28.84
CA THR A 257 3.04 -1.15 -27.86
C THR A 257 4.33 -0.49 -28.30
N GLU A 258 4.32 0.82 -28.49
CA GLU A 258 5.48 1.61 -28.91
C GLU A 258 6.11 2.37 -27.76
N GLU A 259 5.34 2.65 -26.73
CA GLU A 259 5.75 3.32 -25.50
C GLU A 259 5.08 2.70 -24.26
N GLY A 260 5.53 3.08 -23.10
CA GLY A 260 4.97 2.67 -21.82
C GLY A 260 5.42 1.29 -21.33
N THR A 261 4.98 0.98 -20.14
CA THR A 261 5.13 -0.33 -19.51
C THR A 261 3.76 -0.92 -19.23
N PRO A 262 3.58 -2.25 -19.37
CA PRO A 262 2.25 -2.85 -19.22
C PRO A 262 1.69 -2.61 -17.80
N GLN A 263 0.58 -1.86 -17.69
CA GLN A 263 -0.17 -1.73 -16.43
C GLN A 263 -0.68 -3.11 -16.01
N GLY A 264 -0.12 -3.66 -14.93
CA GLY A 264 -0.43 -5.00 -14.41
C GLY A 264 0.73 -6.00 -14.53
N GLY A 265 1.83 -5.64 -15.16
CA GLY A 265 3.09 -6.38 -15.10
C GLY A 265 3.72 -6.33 -13.70
N ILE A 266 4.32 -7.43 -13.27
CA ILE A 266 4.98 -7.51 -11.93
C ILE A 266 6.20 -6.59 -11.86
N ILE A 267 6.90 -6.38 -12.96
CA ILE A 267 8.12 -5.57 -13.04
C ILE A 267 7.84 -4.08 -13.29
N SER A 268 6.69 -3.75 -13.88
CA SER A 268 6.36 -2.39 -14.34
C SER A 268 6.47 -1.31 -13.25
N PRO A 269 6.06 -1.55 -11.97
CA PRO A 269 6.23 -0.56 -10.91
C PRO A 269 7.68 -0.19 -10.64
N VAL A 270 8.61 -1.14 -10.76
CA VAL A 270 10.04 -0.88 -10.56
C VAL A 270 10.64 -0.17 -11.78
N LEU A 271 10.21 -0.50 -13.00
CA LEU A 271 10.62 0.23 -14.21
C LEU A 271 10.16 1.69 -14.15
N ALA A 272 8.92 1.95 -13.72
CA ALA A 272 8.43 3.30 -13.52
C ALA A 272 9.22 4.07 -12.45
N ASN A 273 9.56 3.42 -11.32
CA ASN A 273 10.42 4.05 -10.31
C ASN A 273 11.80 4.39 -10.86
N LEU A 274 12.44 3.46 -11.60
CA LEU A 274 13.74 3.72 -12.22
C LEU A 274 13.71 4.88 -13.21
N ALA A 275 12.61 5.04 -13.95
CA ALA A 275 12.42 6.19 -14.85
C ALA A 275 12.28 7.51 -14.08
N LEU A 276 11.73 7.48 -12.87
CA LEU A 276 11.50 8.66 -12.05
C LEU A 276 12.60 8.92 -11.01
N ASP A 277 13.52 7.99 -10.80
CA ASP A 277 14.65 8.18 -9.89
C ASP A 277 15.64 9.21 -10.50
N GLY A 278 16.11 10.12 -9.66
CA GLY A 278 16.86 11.32 -10.04
C GLY A 278 16.03 12.61 -10.01
N LEU A 279 14.69 12.51 -9.91
CA LEU A 279 13.81 13.68 -9.78
C LEU A 279 14.18 14.55 -8.56
N GLU A 280 14.49 13.90 -7.43
CA GLU A 280 14.92 14.60 -6.21
C GLU A 280 16.23 15.35 -6.44
N THR A 281 17.19 14.75 -7.13
CA THR A 281 18.48 15.38 -7.46
C THR A 281 18.28 16.62 -8.35
N VAL A 282 17.50 16.50 -9.42
CA VAL A 282 17.22 17.59 -10.35
C VAL A 282 16.52 18.77 -9.62
N ALA A 283 15.51 18.47 -8.82
CA ALA A 283 14.83 19.50 -8.05
C ALA A 283 15.77 20.20 -7.05
N LEU A 284 16.63 19.47 -6.35
CA LEU A 284 17.60 20.03 -5.41
C LEU A 284 18.65 20.92 -6.09
N GLN A 285 19.03 20.64 -7.34
CA GLN A 285 19.99 21.43 -8.10
C GLN A 285 19.46 22.82 -8.48
N THR A 286 18.14 23.03 -8.47
CA THR A 286 17.54 24.35 -8.74
C THR A 286 17.71 25.35 -7.59
N ASP A 287 18.11 24.89 -6.40
CA ASP A 287 18.43 25.77 -5.25
C ASP A 287 19.95 26.02 -5.18
N SER A 288 20.41 27.06 -5.86
CA SER A 288 21.83 27.43 -5.95
C SER A 288 22.45 27.90 -4.62
N ARG A 289 21.67 27.99 -3.55
CA ARG A 289 22.14 28.52 -2.26
C ARG A 289 22.65 27.40 -1.33
N ARG A 290 23.65 26.64 -1.76
CA ARG A 290 24.49 25.83 -0.87
C ARG A 290 25.55 26.66 -0.12
N GLN A 291 25.53 28.01 -0.27
CA GLN A 291 26.44 28.88 0.42
C GLN A 291 25.91 29.27 1.81
N GLY A 292 26.58 28.81 2.85
CA GLY A 292 26.29 29.09 4.25
C GLY A 292 25.39 28.04 4.96
N ASN A 293 25.21 28.24 6.27
CA ASN A 293 24.44 27.37 7.18
C ASN A 293 22.92 27.30 6.92
N LEU A 294 22.43 27.84 5.82
CA LEU A 294 21.01 27.84 5.46
C LEU A 294 20.60 26.52 4.79
N ARG A 295 19.77 25.76 5.47
CA ARG A 295 19.22 24.51 4.93
C ARG A 295 18.43 24.77 3.65
N PRO A 296 18.59 23.94 2.60
CA PRO A 296 17.77 24.02 1.40
C PRO A 296 16.28 23.98 1.77
N LYS A 297 15.45 24.80 1.13
CA LYS A 297 14.00 24.80 1.33
C LYS A 297 13.28 23.91 0.30
N ILE A 298 14.02 23.33 -0.66
CA ILE A 298 13.52 22.34 -1.60
C ILE A 298 13.58 20.96 -0.93
N ASN A 299 12.44 20.29 -0.85
CA ASN A 299 12.31 18.90 -0.45
C ASN A 299 11.38 18.21 -1.43
N VAL A 300 11.73 17.00 -1.85
CA VAL A 300 10.89 16.18 -2.72
C VAL A 300 10.31 15.03 -1.91
N VAL A 301 9.03 14.74 -2.06
CA VAL A 301 8.39 13.54 -1.51
C VAL A 301 7.60 12.87 -2.63
N ARG A 302 8.05 11.70 -3.07
CA ARG A 302 7.45 10.99 -4.20
C ARG A 302 6.82 9.67 -3.77
N TYR A 303 5.64 9.39 -4.27
CA TYR A 303 4.97 8.10 -4.14
C TYR A 303 4.49 7.62 -5.52
N ALA A 304 5.29 6.82 -6.19
CA ALA A 304 5.10 6.44 -7.59
C ALA A 304 5.07 7.67 -8.53
N ASP A 305 3.96 7.90 -9.19
CA ASP A 305 3.66 9.02 -10.10
C ASP A 305 3.19 10.30 -9.38
N ASP A 306 2.69 10.19 -8.14
CA ASP A 306 2.32 11.34 -7.31
C ASP A 306 3.55 11.89 -6.56
N PHE A 307 3.80 13.19 -6.64
CA PHE A 307 4.88 13.81 -5.88
C PHE A 307 4.57 15.25 -5.45
N ILE A 308 5.28 15.69 -4.42
CA ILE A 308 5.29 17.08 -4.00
C ILE A 308 6.72 17.59 -3.95
N ILE A 309 6.90 18.86 -4.28
CA ILE A 309 8.17 19.59 -4.12
C ILE A 309 7.88 20.87 -3.33
N THR A 310 8.65 21.11 -2.27
CA THR A 310 8.52 22.33 -1.48
C THR A 310 9.44 23.43 -2.01
N GLY A 311 9.07 24.70 -1.79
CA GLY A 311 9.88 25.86 -2.15
C GLY A 311 9.69 27.01 -1.18
N ARG A 312 10.60 28.01 -1.23
CA ARG A 312 10.52 29.23 -0.42
C ARG A 312 9.42 30.15 -0.89
N SER A 313 9.32 30.32 -2.20
CA SER A 313 8.36 31.18 -2.85
C SER A 313 7.69 30.47 -4.02
N ARG A 314 6.62 31.06 -4.50
CA ARG A 314 5.88 30.59 -5.66
C ARG A 314 6.72 30.70 -6.93
N GLU A 315 7.40 31.82 -7.08
CA GLU A 315 8.26 32.13 -8.24
C GLU A 315 9.40 31.12 -8.37
N GLN A 316 10.03 30.71 -7.23
CA GLN A 316 11.06 29.68 -7.24
C GLN A 316 10.54 28.37 -7.84
N LEU A 317 9.31 28.00 -7.47
CA LEU A 317 8.70 26.76 -7.97
C LEU A 317 8.28 26.88 -9.44
N GLU A 318 7.74 28.03 -9.86
CA GLU A 318 7.27 28.26 -11.24
C GLU A 318 8.43 28.44 -12.23
N GLU A 319 9.44 29.27 -11.87
CA GLU A 319 10.48 29.67 -12.82
C GLU A 319 11.69 28.72 -12.85
N LYS A 320 11.97 28.00 -11.76
CA LYS A 320 13.17 27.17 -11.65
C LYS A 320 12.84 25.68 -11.53
N VAL A 321 11.98 25.31 -10.59
CA VAL A 321 11.71 23.89 -10.29
C VAL A 321 10.85 23.27 -11.38
N LEU A 322 9.76 23.90 -11.75
CA LEU A 322 8.81 23.37 -12.73
C LEU A 322 9.45 23.13 -14.11
N PRO A 323 10.24 24.07 -14.68
CA PRO A 323 10.94 23.82 -15.93
C PRO A 323 11.96 22.69 -15.84
N ALA A 324 12.75 22.61 -14.77
CA ALA A 324 13.74 21.56 -14.57
C ALA A 324 13.09 20.17 -14.47
N VAL A 325 11.99 20.06 -13.72
CA VAL A 325 11.19 18.83 -13.61
C VAL A 325 10.56 18.46 -14.96
N THR A 326 10.06 19.44 -15.70
CA THR A 326 9.45 19.21 -17.02
C THR A 326 10.49 18.70 -18.02
N ALA A 327 11.68 19.26 -18.05
CA ALA A 327 12.79 18.80 -18.89
C ALA A 327 13.21 17.37 -18.51
N PHE A 328 13.38 17.10 -17.21
CA PHE A 328 13.71 15.76 -16.69
C PHE A 328 12.68 14.70 -17.12
N LEU A 329 11.38 15.02 -17.04
CA LEU A 329 10.32 14.11 -17.46
C LEU A 329 10.28 13.95 -18.98
N GLY A 330 10.49 15.03 -19.74
CA GLY A 330 10.51 15.02 -21.20
C GLY A 330 11.53 14.06 -21.79
N GLU A 331 12.76 13.98 -21.23
CA GLU A 331 13.78 13.00 -21.64
C GLU A 331 13.29 11.55 -21.56
N ARG A 332 12.30 11.30 -20.69
CA ARG A 332 11.72 9.98 -20.40
C ARG A 332 10.43 9.71 -21.16
N GLY A 333 10.00 10.65 -22.02
CA GLY A 333 8.71 10.61 -22.71
C GLY A 333 7.52 10.92 -21.82
N LEU A 334 7.74 11.55 -20.67
CA LEU A 334 6.71 11.83 -19.68
C LEU A 334 6.37 13.32 -19.63
N ASN A 335 5.11 13.63 -19.34
CA ASN A 335 4.61 15.00 -19.19
C ASN A 335 3.87 15.17 -17.87
N LEU A 336 3.94 16.39 -17.32
CA LEU A 336 3.08 16.78 -16.20
C LEU A 336 1.65 17.00 -16.67
N SER A 337 0.68 16.58 -15.86
CA SER A 337 -0.73 16.90 -16.08
C SER A 337 -1.00 18.37 -15.79
N LYS A 338 -1.32 19.16 -16.83
CA LYS A 338 -1.64 20.59 -16.69
C LYS A 338 -2.83 20.84 -15.75
N GLU A 339 -3.82 19.94 -15.76
CA GLU A 339 -5.04 20.07 -14.94
C GLU A 339 -4.80 19.81 -13.45
N LYS A 340 -3.82 18.97 -13.11
CA LYS A 340 -3.61 18.50 -11.74
C LYS A 340 -2.34 19.06 -11.10
N THR A 341 -1.38 19.55 -11.90
CA THR A 341 -0.17 20.19 -11.40
C THR A 341 -0.50 21.59 -10.94
N LYS A 342 -0.24 21.90 -9.68
CA LYS A 342 -0.55 23.20 -9.10
C LYS A 342 0.44 23.57 -8.01
N ILE A 343 0.56 24.87 -7.77
CA ILE A 343 1.37 25.43 -6.68
C ILE A 343 0.43 25.99 -5.62
N THR A 344 0.56 25.47 -4.40
CA THR A 344 -0.35 25.76 -3.29
C THR A 344 0.44 26.29 -2.09
N HIS A 345 -0.09 27.27 -1.38
CA HIS A 345 0.44 27.71 -0.10
C HIS A 345 0.02 26.76 1.02
N ILE A 346 0.92 26.47 1.97
CA ILE A 346 0.69 25.45 3.02
C ILE A 346 -0.50 25.80 3.93
N GLU A 347 -0.87 27.07 4.08
CA GLU A 347 -2.04 27.49 4.85
C GLU A 347 -3.36 27.22 4.12
N ALA A 348 -3.37 27.23 2.80
CA ALA A 348 -4.50 26.74 2.02
C ALA A 348 -4.63 25.22 2.17
N GLY A 349 -3.48 24.53 2.25
CA GLY A 349 -3.38 23.08 2.39
C GLY A 349 -3.56 22.35 1.09
N PHE A 350 -3.02 21.15 1.03
CA PHE A 350 -3.07 20.28 -0.14
C PHE A 350 -3.43 18.83 0.23
N ASP A 351 -3.93 18.07 -0.73
CA ASP A 351 -4.28 16.66 -0.55
C ASP A 351 -3.22 15.77 -1.17
N PHE A 352 -2.59 14.92 -0.36
CA PHE A 352 -1.58 13.97 -0.79
C PHE A 352 -1.85 12.58 -0.21
N LEU A 353 -1.88 11.55 -1.05
CA LEU A 353 -2.10 10.13 -0.67
C LEU A 353 -3.34 9.92 0.22
N GLY A 354 -4.41 10.65 -0.05
CA GLY A 354 -5.66 10.55 0.70
C GLY A 354 -5.64 11.23 2.07
N ALA A 355 -4.64 12.06 2.33
CA ALA A 355 -4.54 12.89 3.52
C ALA A 355 -4.46 14.37 3.12
N ASN A 356 -5.07 15.25 3.90
CA ASN A 356 -4.93 16.70 3.78
C ASN A 356 -3.81 17.18 4.69
N VAL A 357 -2.82 17.84 4.11
CA VAL A 357 -1.66 18.44 4.78
C VAL A 357 -1.85 19.95 4.82
N ARG A 358 -1.98 20.52 6.00
CA ARG A 358 -2.26 21.95 6.16
C ARG A 358 -1.62 22.51 7.43
N LYS A 359 -1.07 23.72 7.33
CA LYS A 359 -0.56 24.47 8.46
C LYS A 359 -1.63 25.44 8.98
N TYR A 360 -1.81 25.48 10.27
CA TYR A 360 -2.73 26.37 10.98
C TYR A 360 -1.88 27.21 11.94
N GLY A 361 -1.50 28.43 11.52
CA GLY A 361 -0.48 29.20 12.20
C GLY A 361 0.83 28.40 12.30
N ARG A 362 1.33 28.18 13.51
CA ARG A 362 2.58 27.43 13.74
C ARG A 362 2.42 25.89 13.70
N LYS A 363 1.19 25.36 13.61
CA LYS A 363 0.93 23.92 13.78
C LYS A 363 0.56 23.25 12.46
N LEU A 364 1.40 22.31 12.01
CA LEU A 364 1.08 21.44 10.88
C LEU A 364 0.17 20.29 11.32
N LEU A 365 -0.93 20.10 10.61
CA LEU A 365 -1.85 18.99 10.82
C LEU A 365 -1.97 18.16 9.53
N ILE A 366 -1.82 16.84 9.66
CA ILE A 366 -2.07 15.88 8.60
C ILE A 366 -3.31 15.07 8.99
N ARG A 367 -4.39 15.22 8.24
CA ARG A 367 -5.72 14.63 8.52
C ARG A 367 -6.16 13.76 7.34
N PRO A 368 -7.09 12.79 7.52
CA PRO A 368 -7.76 12.18 6.37
C PRO A 368 -8.37 13.26 5.47
N SER A 369 -8.16 13.18 4.16
CA SER A 369 -8.74 14.14 3.23
C SER A 369 -10.27 14.02 3.20
N LYS A 370 -10.96 15.11 2.84
CA LYS A 370 -12.42 15.15 2.72
C LYS A 370 -12.90 14.07 1.74
N ASP A 371 -12.22 13.95 0.61
CA ASP A 371 -12.56 12.99 -0.43
C ASP A 371 -12.37 11.53 0.02
N ASN A 372 -11.34 11.24 0.80
CA ASN A 372 -11.13 9.91 1.37
C ASN A 372 -12.26 9.52 2.33
N VAL A 373 -12.66 10.43 3.24
CA VAL A 373 -13.78 10.21 4.17
C VAL A 373 -15.10 10.05 3.41
N LEU A 374 -15.40 10.93 2.46
CA LEU A 374 -16.63 10.88 1.67
C LEU A 374 -16.69 9.62 0.78
N SER A 375 -15.56 9.19 0.26
CA SER A 375 -15.46 7.95 -0.53
C SER A 375 -15.84 6.72 0.30
N LEU A 376 -15.30 6.59 1.53
CA LEU A 376 -15.70 5.53 2.45
C LEU A 376 -17.22 5.58 2.72
N LEU A 377 -17.74 6.78 3.01
CA LEU A 377 -19.17 6.93 3.32
C LEU A 377 -20.07 6.59 2.13
N ARG A 378 -19.67 6.96 0.90
CA ARG A 378 -20.39 6.57 -0.33
C ARG A 378 -20.42 5.06 -0.49
N GLU A 379 -19.30 4.39 -0.31
CA GLU A 379 -19.20 2.93 -0.39
C GLU A 379 -20.05 2.23 0.66
N VAL A 380 -19.91 2.63 1.92
CA VAL A 380 -20.66 2.06 3.05
C VAL A 380 -22.16 2.26 2.86
N ARG A 381 -22.59 3.46 2.46
CA ARG A 381 -24.01 3.75 2.17
C ARG A 381 -24.53 2.97 0.97
N GLY A 382 -23.71 2.83 -0.07
CA GLY A 382 -24.03 1.99 -1.23
C GLY A 382 -24.29 0.54 -0.80
N LEU A 383 -23.38 -0.03 0.01
CA LEU A 383 -23.53 -1.37 0.56
C LEU A 383 -24.84 -1.51 1.38
N ILE A 384 -25.11 -0.56 2.30
CA ILE A 384 -26.31 -0.58 3.13
C ILE A 384 -27.59 -0.50 2.26
N ARG A 385 -27.57 0.29 1.18
CA ARG A 385 -28.71 0.42 0.27
C ARG A 385 -28.98 -0.85 -0.54
N THR A 386 -27.93 -1.47 -1.08
CA THR A 386 -28.06 -2.68 -1.92
C THR A 386 -28.41 -3.92 -1.12
N GLN A 387 -28.04 -3.97 0.16
CA GLN A 387 -28.28 -5.11 1.05
C GLN A 387 -29.66 -5.03 1.76
N LYS A 388 -30.75 -4.86 0.99
CA LYS A 388 -32.11 -4.74 1.54
C LYS A 388 -32.58 -6.02 2.24
N ALA A 389 -32.30 -7.19 1.66
CA ALA A 389 -32.71 -8.51 2.16
C ALA A 389 -31.70 -9.15 3.13
N ALA A 390 -30.47 -8.64 3.23
CA ALA A 390 -29.43 -9.23 4.06
C ALA A 390 -29.80 -9.24 5.56
N THR A 391 -29.33 -10.25 6.29
CA THR A 391 -29.44 -10.25 7.75
C THR A 391 -28.58 -9.14 8.36
N ALA A 392 -28.94 -8.66 9.56
CA ALA A 392 -28.08 -7.70 10.28
C ALA A 392 -26.67 -8.26 10.52
N LEU A 393 -26.56 -9.56 10.78
CA LEU A 393 -25.29 -10.25 10.99
C LEU A 393 -24.38 -10.19 9.75
N ASP A 394 -24.91 -10.46 8.57
CA ASP A 394 -24.14 -10.44 7.33
C ASP A 394 -23.74 -9.02 6.93
N LEU A 395 -24.63 -8.06 7.16
CA LEU A 395 -24.33 -6.65 6.96
C LEU A 395 -23.20 -6.18 7.88
N ILE A 396 -23.23 -6.52 9.18
CA ILE A 396 -22.17 -6.21 10.13
C ILE A 396 -20.83 -6.85 9.71
N LYS A 397 -20.82 -8.12 9.30
CA LYS A 397 -19.59 -8.80 8.84
C LYS A 397 -18.95 -8.07 7.65
N GLN A 398 -19.75 -7.64 6.69
CA GLN A 398 -19.27 -6.92 5.51
C GLN A 398 -18.76 -5.52 5.85
N LEU A 399 -19.50 -4.77 6.66
CA LEU A 399 -19.13 -3.42 7.12
C LEU A 399 -17.86 -3.46 7.97
N ASN A 400 -17.78 -4.36 8.96
CA ASN A 400 -16.64 -4.46 9.87
C ASN A 400 -15.31 -4.66 9.16
N ARG A 401 -15.30 -5.42 8.05
CA ARG A 401 -14.09 -5.62 7.24
C ARG A 401 -13.59 -4.30 6.66
N ARG A 402 -14.49 -3.50 6.08
CA ARG A 402 -14.17 -2.22 5.45
C ARG A 402 -13.77 -1.16 6.46
N LEU A 403 -14.57 -1.02 7.52
CA LEU A 403 -14.35 -0.02 8.56
C LEU A 403 -13.01 -0.23 9.28
N ARG A 404 -12.67 -1.49 9.63
CA ARG A 404 -11.38 -1.82 10.24
C ARG A 404 -10.21 -1.55 9.30
N GLY A 405 -10.35 -1.88 8.02
CA GLY A 405 -9.32 -1.62 7.01
C GLY A 405 -9.04 -0.13 6.91
N TRP A 406 -10.08 0.67 6.69
CA TRP A 406 -9.97 2.12 6.57
C TRP A 406 -9.45 2.79 7.86
N ALA A 407 -10.01 2.47 9.02
CA ALA A 407 -9.56 3.03 10.30
C ALA A 407 -8.07 2.76 10.56
N ASN A 408 -7.61 1.52 10.30
CA ASN A 408 -6.21 1.16 10.47
C ASN A 408 -5.29 1.88 9.48
N SER A 409 -5.74 2.16 8.25
CA SER A 409 -4.96 2.94 7.28
C SER A 409 -4.83 4.40 7.67
N GLN A 410 -5.83 4.98 8.35
CA GLN A 410 -5.87 6.39 8.74
C GLN A 410 -5.40 6.67 10.18
N ARG A 411 -5.16 5.64 11.00
CA ARG A 411 -4.86 5.78 12.44
C ARG A 411 -3.55 6.50 12.78
N HIS A 412 -2.67 6.70 11.81
CA HIS A 412 -1.41 7.41 12.00
C HIS A 412 -1.53 8.92 11.78
N LEU A 413 -2.69 9.39 11.31
CA LEU A 413 -3.03 10.78 11.07
C LEU A 413 -3.79 11.39 12.26
N VAL A 414 -4.04 12.68 12.21
CA VAL A 414 -4.93 13.38 13.16
C VAL A 414 -6.39 13.07 12.80
N SER A 415 -6.85 11.86 13.12
CA SER A 415 -8.09 11.28 12.57
C SER A 415 -9.27 11.25 13.54
N SER A 416 -9.11 11.61 14.81
CA SER A 416 -10.15 11.45 15.84
C SER A 416 -11.49 12.05 15.44
N ARG A 417 -11.50 13.30 14.92
CA ARG A 417 -12.72 13.97 14.44
C ARG A 417 -13.33 13.26 13.23
N ALA A 418 -12.50 12.82 12.28
CA ALA A 418 -12.95 12.08 11.11
C ALA A 418 -13.56 10.72 11.49
N PHE A 419 -12.96 10.02 12.45
CA PHE A 419 -13.46 8.74 12.96
C PHE A 419 -14.84 8.89 13.60
N TRP A 420 -15.01 9.87 14.48
CA TRP A 420 -16.29 10.18 15.08
C TRP A 420 -17.36 10.55 14.04
N TYR A 421 -17.01 11.39 13.06
CA TYR A 421 -17.90 11.76 11.99
C TYR A 421 -18.37 10.55 11.17
N VAL A 422 -17.45 9.64 10.85
CA VAL A 422 -17.76 8.40 10.12
C VAL A 422 -18.72 7.53 10.93
N ASP A 423 -18.48 7.31 12.22
CA ASP A 423 -19.36 6.53 13.09
C ASP A 423 -20.77 7.11 13.12
N LYS A 424 -20.90 8.44 13.28
CA LYS A 424 -22.18 9.13 13.28
C LYS A 424 -22.95 8.91 11.96
N ARG A 425 -22.28 9.10 10.82
CA ARG A 425 -22.92 8.96 9.50
C ARG A 425 -23.31 7.53 9.16
N ILE A 426 -22.57 6.55 9.67
CA ILE A 426 -22.91 5.13 9.52
C ILE A 426 -24.08 4.75 10.41
N PHE A 427 -24.11 5.23 11.64
CA PHE A 427 -25.25 5.05 12.53
C PHE A 427 -26.55 5.58 11.89
N GLU A 428 -26.54 6.80 11.37
CA GLU A 428 -27.70 7.38 10.67
C GLU A 428 -28.19 6.50 9.51
N ALA A 429 -27.24 5.98 8.72
CA ALA A 429 -27.58 5.13 7.57
C ALA A 429 -28.17 3.77 8.00
N LEU A 430 -27.67 3.17 9.08
CA LEU A 430 -28.17 1.91 9.61
C LEU A 430 -29.51 2.07 10.33
N TRP A 431 -29.71 3.19 11.00
CA TRP A 431 -31.02 3.54 11.57
C TRP A 431 -32.10 3.62 10.50
N GLN A 432 -31.81 4.30 9.38
CA GLN A 432 -32.75 4.37 8.25
C GLN A 432 -32.97 3.00 7.56
N TRP A 433 -31.93 2.17 7.49
CA TRP A 433 -32.06 0.79 6.99
C TRP A 433 -32.98 -0.04 7.88
N ALA A 434 -32.83 0.03 9.18
CA ALA A 434 -33.65 -0.71 10.15
C ALA A 434 -35.11 -0.24 10.13
N LYS A 435 -35.37 1.07 10.04
CA LYS A 435 -36.73 1.65 9.90
C LYS A 435 -37.43 1.20 8.62
N ARG A 436 -36.76 1.26 7.49
CA ARG A 436 -37.32 0.83 6.19
C ARG A 436 -37.64 -0.65 6.15
N ARG A 437 -36.95 -1.47 6.90
CA ARG A 437 -37.19 -2.92 7.01
C ARG A 437 -38.43 -3.25 7.82
N HIS A 438 -38.85 -2.36 8.71
CA HIS A 438 -40.01 -2.53 9.59
C HIS A 438 -40.84 -1.25 9.64
N PRO A 439 -41.51 -0.89 8.53
CA PRO A 439 -42.22 0.39 8.43
C PRO A 439 -43.39 0.51 9.43
N LYS A 440 -44.03 -0.61 9.77
CA LYS A 440 -45.15 -0.67 10.74
C LYS A 440 -44.70 -0.74 12.20
N LYS A 441 -43.37 -0.78 12.52
CA LYS A 441 -42.91 -0.87 13.90
C LYS A 441 -42.39 0.47 14.43
N GLY A 442 -42.68 0.76 15.68
CA GLY A 442 -42.24 1.98 16.36
C GLY A 442 -40.73 2.06 16.58
N LYS A 443 -40.24 3.26 16.87
CA LYS A 443 -38.79 3.54 17.10
C LYS A 443 -38.21 2.69 18.24
N GLY A 444 -38.99 2.48 19.34
CA GLY A 444 -38.56 1.66 20.49
C GLY A 444 -38.31 0.20 20.12
N TRP A 445 -39.20 -0.39 19.31
CA TRP A 445 -39.02 -1.77 18.83
C TRP A 445 -37.81 -1.91 17.91
N VAL A 446 -37.61 -0.98 16.97
CA VAL A 446 -36.43 -0.98 16.09
C VAL A 446 -35.14 -0.89 16.89
N ARG A 447 -35.12 -0.03 17.93
CA ARG A 447 -34.00 0.09 18.87
C ARG A 447 -33.73 -1.24 19.57
N GLY A 448 -34.72 -1.84 20.20
CA GLY A 448 -34.57 -3.11 20.94
C GLY A 448 -34.09 -4.25 20.07
N LYS A 449 -34.54 -4.31 18.78
CA LYS A 449 -34.16 -5.38 17.86
C LYS A 449 -32.75 -5.27 17.30
N TYR A 450 -32.26 -4.06 17.00
CA TYR A 450 -31.03 -3.86 16.23
C TYR A 450 -29.92 -3.14 16.99
N PHE A 451 -30.22 -2.56 18.15
CA PHE A 451 -29.25 -1.77 18.91
C PHE A 451 -29.25 -2.19 20.35
N ARG A 452 -28.06 -2.30 20.92
CA ARG A 452 -27.89 -2.51 22.35
C ARG A 452 -27.18 -1.32 23.00
N ILE A 453 -27.45 -1.12 24.29
CA ILE A 453 -26.73 -0.13 25.09
C ILE A 453 -25.44 -0.77 25.57
N GLU A 454 -24.33 -0.09 25.38
CA GLU A 454 -23.02 -0.45 25.94
C GLU A 454 -22.60 0.60 26.96
N PRO A 455 -21.74 0.24 27.96
CA PRO A 455 -21.32 1.17 29.01
C PRO A 455 -20.72 2.48 28.50
N PHE A 456 -20.13 2.46 27.30
CA PHE A 456 -19.47 3.61 26.65
C PHE A 456 -20.08 4.02 25.32
N GLN A 457 -21.17 3.40 24.92
CA GLN A 457 -21.82 3.68 23.63
C GLN A 457 -23.34 3.49 23.73
N ALA A 458 -24.07 4.58 23.64
CA ALA A 458 -25.52 4.59 23.77
C ALA A 458 -26.18 3.78 22.67
N TRP A 459 -25.86 3.17 21.74
CA TRP A 459 -26.60 2.35 20.75
C TRP A 459 -25.63 1.69 19.73
N ALA A 460 -25.05 0.56 20.11
CA ALA A 460 -24.26 -0.26 19.19
C ALA A 460 -25.20 -1.08 18.27
N PHE A 461 -25.04 -0.95 16.97
CA PHE A 461 -25.76 -1.80 16.01
C PHE A 461 -25.23 -3.23 16.13
N THR A 462 -26.11 -4.18 16.46
CA THR A 462 -25.76 -5.53 16.88
C THR A 462 -26.61 -6.60 16.20
N ALA A 463 -26.10 -7.81 16.14
CA ALA A 463 -26.85 -8.98 15.71
C ALA A 463 -26.45 -10.22 16.51
N PRO A 464 -27.38 -11.17 16.80
CA PRO A 464 -27.05 -12.44 17.42
C PRO A 464 -26.12 -13.25 16.53
N LEU A 465 -25.17 -13.97 17.15
CA LEU A 465 -24.20 -14.82 16.48
C LEU A 465 -24.07 -16.13 17.24
N ARG A 466 -24.27 -17.27 16.56
CA ARG A 466 -23.93 -18.57 17.11
C ARG A 466 -22.42 -18.79 16.98
N LYS A 467 -21.73 -19.00 18.09
CA LYS A 467 -20.29 -19.23 18.14
C LYS A 467 -19.97 -20.67 17.71
N ARG A 468 -18.68 -20.96 17.48
CA ARG A 468 -18.20 -22.30 17.12
C ARG A 468 -18.43 -23.37 18.19
N ASP A 469 -18.48 -22.95 19.46
CA ASP A 469 -18.78 -23.77 20.65
C ASP A 469 -20.30 -24.01 20.85
N GLY A 470 -21.14 -23.61 19.88
CA GLY A 470 -22.58 -23.74 19.95
C GLY A 470 -23.29 -22.66 20.77
N THR A 471 -22.58 -21.89 21.58
CA THR A 471 -23.17 -20.84 22.44
C THR A 471 -23.63 -19.62 21.63
N TRP A 472 -24.66 -18.95 22.12
CA TRP A 472 -25.10 -17.68 21.55
C TRP A 472 -24.26 -16.51 22.05
N GLY A 473 -23.99 -15.58 21.18
CA GLY A 473 -23.32 -14.33 21.47
C GLY A 473 -23.85 -13.21 20.57
N SER A 474 -23.23 -12.06 20.59
CA SER A 474 -23.55 -10.94 19.71
C SER A 474 -22.34 -10.52 18.89
N LEU A 475 -22.58 -10.02 17.68
CA LEU A 475 -21.61 -9.35 16.85
C LEU A 475 -22.02 -7.91 16.64
N ASP A 476 -21.14 -6.99 17.04
CA ASP A 476 -21.40 -5.57 16.94
C ASP A 476 -20.73 -4.95 15.74
N LEU A 477 -21.32 -3.85 15.28
CA LEU A 477 -20.67 -2.98 14.30
C LEU A 477 -19.38 -2.40 14.91
N PHE A 478 -18.32 -2.50 14.14
CA PHE A 478 -17.02 -1.97 14.51
C PHE A 478 -17.07 -0.44 14.62
N ARG A 479 -16.78 0.07 15.79
CA ARG A 479 -16.67 1.51 16.05
C ARG A 479 -15.32 2.03 15.59
N VAL A 480 -15.32 2.91 14.60
CA VAL A 480 -14.09 3.47 14.01
C VAL A 480 -13.36 4.35 15.03
N SER A 481 -14.09 5.13 15.82
CA SER A 481 -13.51 6.00 16.86
C SER A 481 -12.89 5.24 18.04
N SER A 482 -13.11 3.93 18.16
CA SER A 482 -12.41 3.09 19.16
C SER A 482 -10.95 2.79 18.78
N VAL A 483 -10.55 3.09 17.54
CA VAL A 483 -9.17 2.86 17.10
C VAL A 483 -8.24 3.94 17.66
N PRO A 484 -7.25 3.56 18.49
CA PRO A 484 -6.32 4.54 19.04
C PRO A 484 -5.43 5.13 17.94
N ILE A 485 -5.28 6.45 17.97
CA ILE A 485 -4.34 7.15 17.10
C ILE A 485 -2.92 6.77 17.51
N ARG A 486 -2.10 6.37 16.53
CA ARG A 486 -0.69 6.01 16.76
C ARG A 486 0.17 6.66 15.70
N ARG A 487 1.09 7.52 16.12
CA ARG A 487 2.06 8.13 15.21
C ARG A 487 2.89 7.06 14.51
N HIS A 488 3.12 7.25 13.23
CA HIS A 488 4.00 6.42 12.44
C HIS A 488 5.45 6.90 12.60
N VAL A 489 6.36 5.96 12.81
CA VAL A 489 7.79 6.24 12.77
C VAL A 489 8.24 5.99 11.33
N LYS A 490 8.65 7.04 10.64
CA LYS A 490 9.12 6.99 9.26
C LYS A 490 10.35 6.05 9.13
N ILE A 491 10.43 5.32 8.02
CA ILE A 491 11.63 4.56 7.67
C ILE A 491 12.81 5.49 7.42
N ARG A 492 14.03 5.06 7.76
CA ARG A 492 15.25 5.78 7.36
C ARG A 492 15.33 5.79 5.84
N ALA A 493 15.65 6.94 5.26
CA ALA A 493 15.60 7.16 3.82
C ALA A 493 16.50 6.21 3.04
N GLU A 494 17.72 6.03 3.52
CA GLU A 494 18.77 5.19 2.94
C GLU A 494 18.62 3.70 3.27
N ALA A 495 17.73 3.33 4.22
CA ALA A 495 17.60 1.95 4.65
C ALA A 495 17.04 1.07 3.54
N THR A 496 17.80 0.06 3.15
CA THR A 496 17.36 -0.97 2.22
C THR A 496 17.56 -2.35 2.83
N GLU A 497 16.64 -3.26 2.52
CA GLU A 497 16.77 -4.64 2.99
C GLU A 497 17.95 -5.37 2.33
N PHE A 498 18.50 -4.88 1.23
CA PHE A 498 19.66 -5.45 0.54
C PHE A 498 21.01 -5.02 1.13
N ASP A 499 20.99 -4.23 2.21
CA ASP A 499 22.18 -3.86 2.96
C ASP A 499 22.17 -4.51 4.35
N PRO A 500 23.16 -5.39 4.66
CA PRO A 500 23.27 -6.03 5.97
C PRO A 500 23.32 -5.05 7.15
N ALA A 501 23.88 -3.84 6.95
CA ALA A 501 23.96 -2.81 7.99
C ALA A 501 22.59 -2.40 8.55
N TYR A 502 21.52 -2.59 7.78
CA TYR A 502 20.14 -2.24 8.20
C TYR A 502 19.31 -3.44 8.67
N TRP A 503 19.84 -4.66 8.71
CA TRP A 503 19.05 -5.83 9.09
C TRP A 503 18.55 -5.76 10.53
N GLU A 504 19.43 -5.36 11.46
CA GLU A 504 19.03 -5.19 12.86
C GLU A 504 18.01 -4.05 13.02
N TYR A 505 18.17 -2.95 12.28
CA TYR A 505 17.15 -1.88 12.23
C TYR A 505 15.79 -2.41 11.79
N PHE A 506 15.71 -3.23 10.73
CA PHE A 506 14.46 -3.83 10.27
C PHE A 506 13.91 -4.85 11.25
N ARG A 507 14.77 -5.65 11.91
CA ARG A 507 14.37 -6.58 12.97
C ARG A 507 13.72 -5.85 14.15
N GLN A 508 14.36 -4.81 14.67
CA GLN A 508 13.84 -3.99 15.76
C GLN A 508 12.51 -3.31 15.40
N ARG A 509 12.42 -2.79 14.18
CA ARG A 509 11.18 -2.19 13.66
C ARG A 509 10.04 -3.20 13.61
N TRP A 510 10.31 -4.43 13.21
CA TRP A 510 9.35 -5.52 13.20
C TRP A 510 8.93 -5.95 14.60
N LEU A 511 9.87 -6.13 15.53
CA LEU A 511 9.60 -6.49 16.93
C LEU A 511 8.69 -5.46 17.60
N LYS A 512 8.98 -4.16 17.47
CA LYS A 512 8.11 -3.08 17.96
C LYS A 512 6.69 -3.16 17.38
N LYS A 513 6.56 -3.50 16.10
CA LYS A 513 5.26 -3.69 15.45
C LYS A 513 4.53 -4.94 15.96
N LYS A 514 5.26 -6.05 16.23
CA LYS A 514 4.74 -7.30 16.80
C LYS A 514 4.27 -7.10 18.23
N GLN A 515 5.08 -6.47 19.09
CA GLN A 515 4.73 -6.13 20.46
C GLN A 515 3.47 -5.24 20.55
N GLY A 516 3.38 -4.22 19.70
CA GLY A 516 2.19 -3.38 19.63
C GLY A 516 0.93 -4.15 19.20
N ARG A 517 1.04 -5.21 18.39
CA ARG A 517 -0.07 -6.10 18.04
C ARG A 517 -0.46 -7.03 19.20
N LEU A 518 0.52 -7.56 19.94
CA LEU A 518 0.30 -8.44 21.10
C LEU A 518 -0.37 -7.67 22.25
N HIS A 519 0.07 -6.45 22.53
CA HIS A 519 -0.53 -5.57 23.53
C HIS A 519 -2.01 -5.25 23.21
N LEU A 520 -2.33 -5.03 21.95
CA LEU A 520 -3.72 -4.84 21.51
C LEU A 520 -4.56 -6.10 21.68
N ARG A 521 -4.00 -7.28 21.41
CA ARG A 521 -4.69 -8.57 21.62
C ARG A 521 -4.92 -8.84 23.11
N ALA A 522 -3.93 -8.57 23.96
CA ALA A 522 -4.04 -8.73 25.41
C ALA A 522 -5.07 -7.75 26.02
N ARG A 523 -5.03 -6.46 25.64
CA ARG A 523 -6.02 -5.47 26.06
C ARG A 523 -7.44 -5.84 25.62
N ARG A 524 -7.60 -6.39 24.42
CA ARG A 524 -8.89 -6.87 23.92
C ARG A 524 -9.37 -8.11 24.67
N LYS A 525 -8.46 -9.05 25.04
CA LYS A 525 -8.80 -10.20 25.90
C LYS A 525 -9.18 -9.75 27.31
N LYS A 526 -8.49 -8.76 27.90
CA LYS A 526 -8.84 -8.17 29.20
C LYS A 526 -10.22 -7.50 29.17
N LEU A 527 -10.53 -6.72 28.14
CA LEU A 527 -11.85 -6.12 27.98
C LEU A 527 -12.95 -7.19 27.86
N THR A 528 -12.75 -8.21 27.02
CA THR A 528 -13.71 -9.33 26.94
C THR A 528 -13.78 -10.20 28.20
N ALA A 529 -12.74 -10.28 29.00
CA ALA A 529 -12.76 -10.98 30.30
C ALA A 529 -13.45 -10.14 31.38
N MET A 530 -13.23 -8.83 31.43
CA MET A 530 -13.96 -7.91 32.31
C MET A 530 -15.47 -7.87 31.99
N GLU A 531 -15.84 -7.99 30.70
CA GLU A 531 -17.24 -8.13 30.27
C GLU A 531 -17.87 -9.45 30.73
N ARG A 532 -17.08 -10.49 31.05
CA ARG A 532 -17.57 -11.81 31.52
C ARG A 532 -17.73 -11.90 33.03
N VAL A 533 -17.06 -11.04 33.82
CA VAL A 533 -17.01 -11.14 35.27
C VAL A 533 -18.17 -10.40 35.97
N ASN A 534 -18.98 -9.62 35.25
CA ASN A 534 -20.07 -8.88 35.86
C ASN A 534 -21.38 -8.85 35.05
N PRO A 535 -22.13 -9.97 34.99
CA PRO A 535 -23.50 -9.92 34.46
C PRO A 535 -24.54 -9.43 35.50
N ASP A 536 -24.27 -9.55 36.82
CA ASP A 536 -25.35 -9.49 37.85
C ASP A 536 -25.03 -8.70 39.12
N ASN A 537 -24.25 -7.62 39.07
CA ASN A 537 -24.09 -6.79 40.26
C ASN A 537 -24.38 -5.30 40.00
N PRO A 538 -25.63 -4.82 40.28
CA PRO A 538 -25.99 -3.41 40.12
C PRO A 538 -25.53 -2.50 41.25
N THR A 539 -24.85 -3.02 42.29
CA THR A 539 -24.50 -2.24 43.48
C THR A 539 -23.03 -2.30 43.82
N ALA A 540 -22.19 -1.56 43.09
CA ALA A 540 -20.91 -1.08 43.62
C ALA A 540 -20.39 0.11 42.81
N GLY A 541 -20.57 1.34 43.30
CA GLY A 541 -19.80 2.45 42.76
C GLY A 541 -20.44 3.80 42.63
N SER A 542 -21.37 4.13 43.52
CA SER A 542 -21.65 5.53 43.84
C SER A 542 -20.48 6.09 44.63
N ARG A 543 -19.49 6.68 44.00
CA ARG A 543 -18.58 7.65 44.61
C ARG A 543 -18.35 8.81 43.64
N ASN A 544 -18.88 9.94 44.06
CA ASN A 544 -18.74 11.30 43.59
C ASN A 544 -17.56 11.58 42.65
N ARG A 545 -17.87 11.84 41.39
CA ARG A 545 -17.11 12.77 40.56
C ARG A 545 -18.05 13.88 40.13
N PRO A 546 -17.60 15.15 40.06
CA PRO A 546 -18.45 16.27 39.71
C PRO A 546 -19.00 16.07 38.30
N LYS A 547 -20.29 16.31 38.15
CA LYS A 547 -20.94 16.41 36.83
C LYS A 547 -20.43 17.68 36.18
N GLU A 548 -19.35 17.59 35.38
CA GLU A 548 -19.15 18.55 34.31
C GLU A 548 -20.27 18.32 33.29
N ARG A 549 -21.20 19.24 33.23
CA ARG A 549 -22.18 19.37 32.20
C ARG A 549 -21.46 19.46 30.85
N LEU A 550 -21.38 18.34 30.11
CA LEU A 550 -21.09 18.35 28.69
C LEU A 550 -22.31 18.98 27.99
N GLU A 551 -22.29 20.29 27.86
CA GLU A 551 -23.17 21.00 26.94
C GLU A 551 -23.02 20.47 25.50
N PRO A 552 -24.07 20.46 24.69
CA PRO A 552 -24.06 19.86 23.37
C PRO A 552 -23.26 20.71 22.38
N TYR A 553 -21.96 20.50 22.32
CA TYR A 553 -21.05 21.06 21.32
C TYR A 553 -21.31 20.53 19.88
N ALA A 554 -22.38 19.75 19.69
CA ALA A 554 -22.69 19.09 18.43
C ALA A 554 -23.19 20.04 17.31
N GLY A 555 -23.70 21.23 17.65
CA GLY A 555 -24.28 22.15 16.66
C GLY A 555 -23.26 23.02 15.92
N LYS A 556 -22.17 23.42 16.56
CA LYS A 556 -21.19 24.34 15.98
C LYS A 556 -20.11 23.67 15.13
N LEU A 557 -19.75 22.42 15.42
CA LEU A 557 -18.66 21.71 14.71
C LEU A 557 -19.05 21.13 13.35
N ALA A 558 -20.31 20.81 13.14
CA ALA A 558 -20.79 20.36 11.84
C ALA A 558 -20.81 21.48 10.78
N ARG A 559 -20.97 22.74 11.18
CA ARG A 559 -20.91 23.90 10.29
C ARG A 559 -19.50 24.29 9.85
N THR A 560 -18.50 24.11 10.70
CA THR A 560 -17.13 24.53 10.40
C THR A 560 -16.41 23.59 9.42
N VAL A 561 -16.80 22.30 9.34
CA VAL A 561 -16.24 21.37 8.34
C VAL A 561 -16.89 21.56 6.95
N LEU A 562 -18.08 22.16 6.89
CA LEU A 562 -18.84 22.36 5.64
C LEU A 562 -18.78 23.80 5.10
N ARG A 563 -18.37 24.80 5.91
CA ARG A 563 -18.31 26.22 5.52
C ARG A 563 -16.97 26.71 5.01
N GLY A 564 -16.04 25.83 4.65
CA GLY A 564 -14.79 26.21 3.99
C GLY A 564 -14.88 26.29 2.47
N ALA A 565 -16.08 26.39 1.88
CA ALA A 565 -16.26 26.56 0.44
C ALA A 565 -17.51 27.40 0.19
N GLY A 566 -17.33 28.71 0.17
CA GLY A 566 -18.40 29.63 -0.24
C GLY A 566 -18.06 31.06 0.17
N GLY A 567 -17.59 31.81 -0.75
CA GLY A 567 -17.45 33.26 -0.72
C GLY A 567 -16.50 33.74 -1.78
N PRO A 568 -16.77 34.94 -2.38
CA PRO A 568 -16.91 35.10 -3.81
C PRO A 568 -15.63 34.90 -4.56
#